data_5036d981d49a85f2fc9163861800b918
#
_entry.id   5036d981d49a85f2fc9163861800b918
#
_cell.length_a   1.000
_cell.length_b   1.000
_cell.length_c   1.000
_cell.angle_alpha   90.00
_cell.angle_beta   90.00
_cell.angle_gamma   90.00
#
_symmetry.space_group_name_H-M   'P 1'
#
loop_
_entity.id
_entity.type
_entity.pdbx_description
1 polymer ?
#
loop_
_entity_poly.entity_id
_entity_poly.type
_entity_poly.pdbx_seq_one_letter_code
_entity_poly.pdbx_strand_id
1 'polypeptide(L)'
;FRLRPANFPHQRIALLAQLIHRGFNLFARLLDCDDEKSIQSLFNIHLEGYWDTHYTFGVESPPRAKTLGRGAVRLIIINCVAPLFYAYAIRSGNEYYTDKAMRLLEELPAEDNHIVRRIADAGIKVQSALDSQAAIQLHTAYCEPHKCIFCRIGHRLLAQNFVKK
;
A
#
# COMPACT_ATOMS: atom_id res chain seq x y z
N PHE A 1 -15.71 -13.55 12.53
CA PHE A 1 -14.65 -12.80 11.82
C PHE A 1 -13.29 -13.17 12.40
N ARG A 2 -12.43 -13.82 11.62
CA ARG A 2 -11.03 -14.12 12.02
C ARG A 2 -10.12 -12.91 11.78
N LEU A 3 -10.50 -11.74 12.30
CA LEU A 3 -9.66 -10.55 12.23
C LEU A 3 -8.77 -10.49 13.48
N ARG A 4 -7.50 -10.18 13.28
CA ARG A 4 -6.60 -9.85 14.41
C ARG A 4 -7.13 -8.57 15.10
N PRO A 5 -7.07 -8.47 16.44
CA PRO A 5 -7.62 -7.32 17.18
C PRO A 5 -7.18 -5.95 16.61
N ALA A 6 -5.90 -5.82 16.23
CA ALA A 6 -5.36 -4.58 15.64
C ALA A 6 -6.00 -4.17 14.29
N ASN A 7 -6.81 -5.02 13.68
CA ASN A 7 -7.49 -4.76 12.40
C ASN A 7 -9.01 -4.63 12.56
N PHE A 8 -9.53 -4.51 13.76
CA PHE A 8 -10.94 -4.30 13.95
C PHE A 8 -11.40 -2.96 13.36
N PRO A 9 -12.53 -2.93 12.64
CA PRO A 9 -13.05 -1.73 11.99
C PRO A 9 -13.21 -0.55 12.95
N HIS A 10 -13.70 -0.78 14.16
CA HIS A 10 -13.92 0.25 15.19
C HIS A 10 -12.64 1.03 15.49
N GLN A 11 -11.52 0.32 15.69
CA GLN A 11 -10.23 0.94 15.94
C GLN A 11 -9.73 1.72 14.71
N ARG A 12 -9.94 1.21 13.50
CA ARG A 12 -9.57 1.91 12.26
C ARG A 12 -10.35 3.19 12.06
N ILE A 13 -11.66 3.15 12.35
CA ILE A 13 -12.53 4.33 12.30
C ILE A 13 -12.10 5.35 13.36
N ALA A 14 -11.78 4.92 14.58
CA ALA A 14 -11.32 5.82 15.64
C ALA A 14 -9.97 6.49 15.27
N LEU A 15 -9.02 5.73 14.68
CA LEU A 15 -7.76 6.30 14.18
C LEU A 15 -8.01 7.32 13.06
N LEU A 16 -8.93 7.03 12.14
CA LEU A 16 -9.31 7.98 11.08
C LEU A 16 -9.96 9.24 11.65
N ALA A 17 -10.87 9.09 12.61
CA ALA A 17 -11.50 10.22 13.30
C ALA A 17 -10.45 11.10 13.99
N GLN A 18 -9.48 10.50 14.67
CA GLN A 18 -8.38 11.22 15.30
C GLN A 18 -7.48 11.94 14.27
N LEU A 19 -7.24 11.32 13.13
CA LEU A 19 -6.49 11.94 12.04
C LEU A 19 -7.21 13.18 11.51
N ILE A 20 -8.51 13.08 11.28
CA ILE A 20 -9.35 14.20 10.82
C ILE A 20 -9.39 15.33 11.88
N HIS A 21 -9.53 14.96 13.15
CA HIS A 21 -9.56 15.93 14.26
C HIS A 21 -8.26 16.74 14.37
N ARG A 22 -7.10 16.15 14.06
CA ARG A 22 -5.81 16.84 14.08
C ARG A 22 -5.61 17.89 12.96
N GLY A 23 -6.50 17.97 12.00
CA GLY A 23 -6.53 19.01 10.98
C GLY A 23 -6.93 18.53 9.59
N PHE A 24 -7.73 19.34 8.91
CA PHE A 24 -8.22 19.09 7.54
C PHE A 24 -7.17 19.30 6.44
N ASN A 25 -5.96 19.75 6.77
CA ASN A 25 -4.91 20.06 5.80
C ASN A 25 -3.96 18.86 5.52
N LEU A 26 -4.41 17.63 5.76
CA LEU A 26 -3.59 16.44 5.58
C LEU A 26 -3.00 16.35 4.16
N PHE A 27 -3.79 16.69 3.14
CA PHE A 27 -3.32 16.65 1.75
C PHE A 27 -2.18 17.64 1.51
N ALA A 28 -2.31 18.90 1.95
CA ALA A 28 -1.25 19.87 1.81
C ALA A 28 0.04 19.43 2.52
N ARG A 29 -0.09 18.89 3.74
CA ARG A 29 1.04 18.36 4.50
C ARG A 29 1.69 17.14 3.82
N LEU A 30 0.91 16.29 3.15
CA LEU A 30 1.45 15.18 2.36
C LEU A 30 2.25 15.68 1.16
N LEU A 31 1.81 16.76 0.50
CA LEU A 31 2.57 17.36 -0.60
C LEU A 31 3.97 17.85 -0.17
N ASP A 32 4.13 18.24 1.10
CA ASP A 32 5.41 18.67 1.68
C ASP A 32 6.29 17.51 2.17
N CYS A 33 5.78 16.28 2.19
CA CYS A 33 6.55 15.11 2.65
C CYS A 33 7.33 14.49 1.50
N ASP A 34 8.65 14.30 1.64
CA ASP A 34 9.51 13.75 0.58
C ASP A 34 9.87 12.26 0.73
N ASP A 35 9.69 11.69 1.92
CA ASP A 35 10.09 10.32 2.22
C ASP A 35 9.08 9.56 3.10
N GLU A 36 9.31 8.23 3.26
CA GLU A 36 8.49 7.37 4.13
C GLU A 36 8.42 7.91 5.56
N LYS A 37 9.52 8.46 6.10
CA LYS A 37 9.60 8.87 7.51
C LYS A 37 8.74 10.10 7.79
N SER A 38 8.79 11.10 6.91
CA SER A 38 7.98 12.31 7.00
C SER A 38 6.49 11.97 6.89
N ILE A 39 6.10 11.10 5.95
CA ILE A 39 4.72 10.62 5.83
C ILE A 39 4.33 9.84 7.09
N GLN A 40 5.18 8.94 7.58
CA GLN A 40 4.90 8.17 8.78
C GLN A 40 4.65 9.07 10.00
N SER A 41 5.36 10.18 10.12
CA SER A 41 5.16 11.15 11.21
C SER A 41 3.76 11.76 11.20
N LEU A 42 3.17 11.99 10.02
CA LEU A 42 1.80 12.48 9.89
C LEU A 42 0.77 11.45 10.38
N PHE A 43 1.06 10.16 10.17
CA PHE A 43 0.21 9.05 10.60
C PHE A 43 0.57 8.50 11.98
N ASN A 44 1.48 9.15 12.71
CA ASN A 44 1.78 8.79 14.10
C ASN A 44 0.65 9.23 15.03
N ILE A 45 -0.39 8.40 15.09
CA ILE A 45 -1.63 8.64 15.81
C ILE A 45 -1.73 7.61 16.93
N HIS A 46 -2.05 8.08 18.13
CA HIS A 46 -2.36 7.27 19.29
C HIS A 46 -3.83 7.45 19.63
N LEU A 47 -4.51 6.35 19.91
CA LEU A 47 -5.82 6.36 20.54
C LEU A 47 -5.62 6.25 22.05
N GLU A 48 -6.32 7.07 22.82
CA GLU A 48 -6.21 7.16 24.27
C GLU A 48 -7.58 6.99 24.94
N GLY A 49 -7.58 6.88 26.26
CA GLY A 49 -8.78 6.80 27.07
C GLY A 49 -9.52 5.46 26.86
N TYR A 50 -10.75 5.52 26.39
CA TYR A 50 -11.55 4.31 26.15
C TYR A 50 -10.81 3.25 25.31
N TRP A 51 -10.06 3.68 24.31
CA TRP A 51 -9.36 2.78 23.40
C TRP A 51 -8.13 2.12 24.01
N ASP A 52 -7.63 2.57 25.15
CA ASP A 52 -6.50 1.89 25.82
C ASP A 52 -6.83 0.45 26.18
N THR A 53 -8.09 0.21 26.58
CA THR A 53 -8.59 -1.10 27.01
C THR A 53 -9.62 -1.71 26.09
N HIS A 54 -9.93 -1.11 24.92
CA HIS A 54 -10.96 -1.61 24.00
C HIS A 54 -10.47 -1.72 22.56
N TYR A 55 -10.83 -2.80 21.89
CA TYR A 55 -10.72 -2.96 20.42
C TYR A 55 -12.05 -2.81 19.72
N THR A 56 -13.13 -3.05 20.44
CA THR A 56 -14.53 -2.92 20.01
C THR A 56 -15.32 -2.26 21.13
N PHE A 57 -16.50 -1.76 20.80
CA PHE A 57 -17.36 -1.19 21.82
C PHE A 57 -17.83 -2.27 22.82
N GLY A 58 -17.82 -1.92 24.11
CA GLY A 58 -18.38 -2.74 25.20
C GLY A 58 -17.60 -4.01 25.56
N VAL A 59 -16.43 -4.25 24.97
CA VAL A 59 -15.59 -5.43 25.26
C VAL A 59 -14.21 -4.98 25.72
N GLU A 60 -13.94 -5.12 27.01
CA GLU A 60 -12.64 -4.82 27.58
C GLU A 60 -11.55 -5.83 27.15
N SER A 61 -10.35 -5.34 27.02
CA SER A 61 -9.13 -6.10 26.75
C SER A 61 -8.00 -5.60 27.63
N PRO A 62 -6.93 -6.37 27.83
CA PRO A 62 -5.74 -5.87 28.50
C PRO A 62 -5.25 -4.55 27.86
N PRO A 63 -4.74 -3.59 28.67
CA PRO A 63 -4.25 -2.32 28.19
C PRO A 63 -3.17 -2.50 27.12
N ARG A 64 -3.33 -1.82 25.99
CA ARG A 64 -2.37 -1.85 24.89
C ARG A 64 -2.50 -0.58 24.05
N ALA A 65 -1.35 0.04 23.73
CA ALA A 65 -1.32 1.17 22.82
C ALA A 65 -1.92 0.81 21.45
N LYS A 66 -2.85 1.61 20.96
CA LYS A 66 -3.49 1.49 19.64
C LYS A 66 -2.92 2.56 18.74
N THR A 67 -2.03 2.14 17.85
CA THR A 67 -1.33 3.01 16.90
C THR A 67 -1.41 2.43 15.50
N LEU A 68 -1.19 3.28 14.50
CA LEU A 68 -0.90 2.81 13.15
C LEU A 68 0.53 2.30 13.10
N GLY A 69 0.69 0.98 12.98
CA GLY A 69 2.01 0.38 12.80
C GLY A 69 2.62 0.76 11.45
N ARG A 70 3.95 0.74 11.35
CA ARG A 70 4.71 1.09 10.13
C ARG A 70 4.22 0.36 8.87
N GLY A 71 3.93 -0.93 8.98
CA GLY A 71 3.38 -1.72 7.85
C GLY A 71 2.03 -1.20 7.37
N ALA A 72 1.15 -0.74 8.28
CA ALA A 72 -0.13 -0.14 7.89
C ALA A 72 0.06 1.21 7.19
N VAL A 73 1.01 2.04 7.65
CA VAL A 73 1.33 3.31 6.98
C VAL A 73 1.90 3.06 5.59
N ARG A 74 2.78 2.07 5.41
CA ARG A 74 3.30 1.68 4.08
C ARG A 74 2.18 1.30 3.13
N LEU A 75 1.20 0.51 3.57
CA LEU A 75 0.03 0.19 2.75
C LEU A 75 -0.79 1.44 2.38
N ILE A 76 -0.90 2.42 3.28
CA ILE A 76 -1.54 3.71 2.97
C ILE A 76 -0.71 4.47 1.93
N ILE A 77 0.63 4.48 2.05
CA ILE A 77 1.48 5.15 1.06
C ILE A 77 1.30 4.51 -0.32
N ILE A 78 1.38 3.19 -0.41
CA ILE A 78 1.28 2.46 -1.68
C ILE A 78 -0.10 2.64 -2.33
N ASN A 79 -1.19 2.48 -1.55
CA ASN A 79 -2.54 2.39 -2.10
C ASN A 79 -3.32 3.71 -2.09
N CYS A 80 -2.83 4.75 -1.41
CA CYS A 80 -3.51 6.04 -1.31
C CYS A 80 -2.59 7.21 -1.65
N VAL A 81 -1.41 7.34 -1.00
CA VAL A 81 -0.58 8.55 -1.13
C VAL A 81 0.09 8.63 -2.51
N ALA A 82 0.73 7.54 -2.97
CA ALA A 82 1.39 7.53 -4.28
C ALA A 82 0.37 7.72 -5.43
N PRO A 83 -0.79 7.02 -5.48
CA PRO A 83 -1.84 7.31 -6.45
C PRO A 83 -2.37 8.74 -6.37
N LEU A 84 -2.48 9.32 -5.16
CA LEU A 84 -2.93 10.70 -4.98
C LEU A 84 -1.93 11.70 -5.56
N PHE A 85 -0.62 11.49 -5.35
CA PHE A 85 0.43 12.34 -5.95
C PHE A 85 0.41 12.25 -7.47
N TYR A 86 0.26 11.04 -8.02
CA TYR A 86 0.14 10.86 -9.46
C TYR A 86 -1.10 11.57 -10.05
N ALA A 87 -2.26 11.43 -9.41
CA ALA A 87 -3.48 12.12 -9.83
C ALA A 87 -3.35 13.65 -9.72
N TYR A 88 -2.68 14.14 -8.67
CA TYR A 88 -2.41 15.56 -8.50
C TYR A 88 -1.45 16.10 -9.56
N ALA A 89 -0.42 15.33 -9.93
CA ALA A 89 0.50 15.67 -11.00
C ALA A 89 -0.24 15.89 -12.33
N ILE A 90 -1.10 14.93 -12.71
CA ILE A 90 -1.91 15.03 -13.94
C ILE A 90 -2.81 16.27 -13.91
N ARG A 91 -3.48 16.53 -12.79
CA ARG A 91 -4.42 17.64 -12.66
C ARG A 91 -3.73 19.02 -12.64
N SER A 92 -2.56 19.12 -12.00
CA SER A 92 -1.81 20.37 -11.87
C SER A 92 -0.84 20.63 -13.03
N GLY A 93 -0.58 19.63 -13.88
CA GLY A 93 0.46 19.71 -14.90
C GLY A 93 1.88 19.71 -14.34
N ASN A 94 2.09 19.31 -13.07
CA ASN A 94 3.38 19.32 -12.41
C ASN A 94 3.96 17.90 -12.29
N GLU A 95 4.87 17.56 -13.19
CA GLU A 95 5.52 16.25 -13.28
C GLU A 95 6.32 15.88 -12.01
N TYR A 96 6.76 16.86 -11.23
CA TYR A 96 7.46 16.60 -9.96
C TYR A 96 6.73 15.60 -9.06
N TYR A 97 5.40 15.65 -9.01
CA TYR A 97 4.62 14.73 -8.18
C TYR A 97 4.49 13.33 -8.78
N THR A 98 4.64 13.18 -10.08
CA THR A 98 4.78 11.86 -10.72
C THR A 98 6.09 11.20 -10.28
N ASP A 99 7.20 11.94 -10.39
CA ASP A 99 8.52 11.45 -9.99
C ASP A 99 8.56 11.13 -8.49
N LYS A 100 7.93 11.98 -7.69
CA LYS A 100 7.80 11.77 -6.24
C LYS A 100 7.02 10.49 -5.91
N ALA A 101 5.90 10.23 -6.58
CA ALA A 101 5.12 9.02 -6.41
C ALA A 101 5.93 7.76 -6.77
N MET A 102 6.63 7.81 -7.91
CA MET A 102 7.47 6.69 -8.37
C MET A 102 8.63 6.43 -7.40
N ARG A 103 9.36 7.45 -7.00
CA ARG A 103 10.45 7.34 -6.03
C ARG A 103 10.00 6.74 -4.70
N LEU A 104 8.86 7.18 -4.15
CA LEU A 104 8.30 6.60 -2.93
C LEU A 104 8.04 5.10 -3.08
N LEU A 105 7.50 4.66 -4.23
CA LEU A 105 7.24 3.24 -4.47
C LEU A 105 8.53 2.44 -4.67
N GLU A 106 9.57 3.03 -5.24
CA GLU A 106 10.89 2.41 -5.43
C GLU A 106 11.64 2.23 -4.09
N GLU A 107 11.55 3.21 -3.20
CA GLU A 107 12.22 3.21 -1.89
C GLU A 107 11.53 2.30 -0.85
N LEU A 108 10.23 2.07 -1.00
CA LEU A 108 9.49 1.18 -0.11
C LEU A 108 9.80 -0.30 -0.41
N PRO A 109 9.94 -1.15 0.62
CA PRO A 109 10.11 -2.58 0.41
C PRO A 109 8.89 -3.20 -0.26
N ALA A 110 9.13 -4.31 -0.96
CA ALA A 110 8.09 -5.12 -1.57
C ALA A 110 6.98 -5.49 -0.57
N GLU A 111 5.75 -5.55 -1.07
CA GLU A 111 4.61 -6.05 -0.29
C GLU A 111 4.73 -7.56 -0.08
N ASP A 112 4.35 -8.02 1.10
CA ASP A 112 4.26 -9.44 1.38
C ASP A 112 2.82 -9.94 1.22
N ASN A 113 2.48 -10.42 0.02
CA ASN A 113 1.21 -11.06 -0.29
C ASN A 113 1.40 -12.30 -1.19
N HIS A 114 0.35 -13.10 -1.33
CA HIS A 114 0.42 -14.37 -2.06
C HIS A 114 0.73 -14.20 -3.55
N ILE A 115 0.31 -13.11 -4.18
CA ILE A 115 0.58 -12.81 -5.60
C ILE A 115 2.07 -12.52 -5.78
N VAL A 116 2.61 -11.63 -4.96
CA VAL A 116 4.03 -11.25 -4.99
C VAL A 116 4.91 -12.46 -4.76
N ARG A 117 4.58 -13.32 -3.77
CA ARG A 117 5.32 -14.56 -3.51
C ARG A 117 5.30 -15.50 -4.72
N ARG A 118 4.13 -15.73 -5.35
CA ARG A 118 4.03 -16.58 -6.55
C ARG A 118 4.86 -16.06 -7.73
N ILE A 119 4.90 -14.76 -7.93
CA ILE A 119 5.71 -14.13 -8.99
C ILE A 119 7.20 -14.27 -8.67
N ALA A 120 7.60 -14.09 -7.41
CA ALA A 120 8.97 -14.29 -6.95
C ALA A 120 9.41 -15.77 -7.08
N ASP A 121 8.55 -16.71 -6.72
CA ASP A 121 8.79 -18.17 -6.88
C ASP A 121 8.95 -18.58 -8.36
N ALA A 122 8.33 -17.82 -9.28
CA ALA A 122 8.54 -17.98 -10.72
C ALA A 122 9.87 -17.37 -11.24
N GLY A 123 10.73 -16.86 -10.34
CA GLY A 123 12.07 -16.34 -10.66
C GLY A 123 12.11 -14.85 -11.02
N ILE A 124 11.01 -14.12 -10.87
CA ILE A 124 10.96 -12.67 -11.09
C ILE A 124 11.36 -11.97 -9.79
N LYS A 125 12.39 -11.12 -9.85
CA LYS A 125 12.82 -10.33 -8.68
C LYS A 125 11.78 -9.25 -8.37
N VAL A 126 11.32 -9.22 -7.12
CA VAL A 126 10.39 -8.23 -6.58
C VAL A 126 11.05 -7.64 -5.33
N GLN A 127 11.59 -6.43 -5.41
CA GLN A 127 12.42 -5.83 -4.36
C GLN A 127 11.78 -4.59 -3.74
N SER A 128 10.94 -3.89 -4.49
CA SER A 128 10.30 -2.65 -4.08
C SER A 128 8.77 -2.75 -4.11
N ALA A 129 8.10 -1.76 -3.54
CA ALA A 129 6.65 -1.63 -3.66
C ALA A 129 6.24 -1.40 -5.12
N LEU A 130 7.05 -0.71 -5.92
CA LEU A 130 6.81 -0.55 -7.36
C LEU A 130 6.77 -1.90 -8.08
N ASP A 131 7.77 -2.76 -7.81
CA ASP A 131 7.79 -4.11 -8.36
C ASP A 131 6.56 -4.93 -7.92
N SER A 132 6.14 -4.77 -6.66
CA SER A 132 4.96 -5.46 -6.13
C SER A 132 3.69 -5.04 -6.85
N GLN A 133 3.51 -3.74 -7.08
CA GLN A 133 2.35 -3.21 -7.80
C GLN A 133 2.37 -3.66 -9.26
N ALA A 134 3.53 -3.69 -9.92
CA ALA A 134 3.69 -4.24 -11.26
C ALA A 134 3.36 -5.74 -11.30
N ALA A 135 3.81 -6.53 -10.31
CA ALA A 135 3.49 -7.96 -10.18
C ALA A 135 2.00 -8.21 -9.97
N ILE A 136 1.35 -7.41 -9.10
CA ILE A 136 -0.10 -7.49 -8.87
C ILE A 136 -0.86 -7.13 -10.15
N GLN A 137 -0.47 -6.08 -10.84
CA GLN A 137 -1.08 -5.68 -12.11
C GLN A 137 -0.92 -6.77 -13.18
N LEU A 138 0.27 -7.34 -13.32
CA LEU A 138 0.54 -8.44 -14.22
C LEU A 138 -0.38 -9.65 -13.93
N HIS A 139 -0.50 -10.01 -12.66
CA HIS A 139 -1.34 -11.13 -12.24
C HIS A 139 -2.81 -10.88 -12.55
N THR A 140 -3.36 -9.76 -12.10
CA THR A 140 -4.80 -9.48 -12.20
C THR A 140 -5.25 -9.17 -13.63
N ALA A 141 -4.41 -8.47 -14.42
CA ALA A 141 -4.78 -8.09 -15.79
C ALA A 141 -4.54 -9.18 -16.82
N TYR A 142 -3.59 -10.10 -16.58
CA TYR A 142 -3.16 -11.07 -17.58
C TYR A 142 -3.16 -12.52 -17.09
N CYS A 143 -2.60 -12.81 -15.91
CA CYS A 143 -2.47 -14.20 -15.45
C CYS A 143 -3.80 -14.80 -15.00
N GLU A 144 -4.55 -14.11 -14.17
CA GLU A 144 -5.83 -14.55 -13.65
C GLU A 144 -6.87 -14.77 -14.77
N PRO A 145 -7.04 -13.83 -15.74
CA PRO A 145 -7.94 -14.03 -16.89
C PRO A 145 -7.32 -14.86 -18.04
N HIS A 146 -6.19 -15.54 -17.83
CA HIS A 146 -5.49 -16.41 -18.80
C HIS A 146 -5.17 -15.73 -20.15
N LYS A 147 -4.83 -14.45 -20.14
CA LYS A 147 -4.49 -13.65 -21.34
C LYS A 147 -3.01 -13.76 -21.72
N CYS A 148 -2.43 -14.96 -21.70
CA CYS A 148 -0.99 -15.17 -21.94
C CYS A 148 -0.53 -14.71 -23.33
N ILE A 149 -1.35 -14.85 -24.35
CA ILE A 149 -1.03 -14.42 -25.73
C ILE A 149 -0.95 -12.89 -25.87
N PHE A 150 -1.64 -12.14 -25.03
CA PHE A 150 -1.60 -10.67 -24.96
C PHE A 150 -0.57 -10.13 -23.97
N CYS A 151 0.00 -11.01 -23.15
CA CYS A 151 1.05 -10.66 -22.19
C CYS A 151 2.42 -10.78 -22.86
N ARG A 152 3.25 -9.73 -22.79
CA ARG A 152 4.60 -9.75 -23.39
C ARG A 152 5.47 -10.91 -22.89
N ILE A 153 5.36 -11.26 -21.60
CA ILE A 153 6.09 -12.38 -21.00
C ILE A 153 5.53 -13.70 -21.54
N GLY A 154 4.22 -13.89 -21.47
CA GLY A 154 3.54 -15.10 -21.95
C GLY A 154 3.78 -15.33 -23.43
N HIS A 155 3.62 -14.29 -24.25
CA HIS A 155 3.89 -14.36 -25.69
C HIS A 155 5.34 -14.80 -25.99
N ARG A 156 6.33 -14.21 -25.29
CA ARG A 156 7.75 -14.58 -25.48
C ARG A 156 8.02 -16.02 -25.13
N LEU A 157 7.48 -16.53 -24.01
CA LEU A 157 7.65 -17.91 -23.56
C LEU A 157 6.98 -18.90 -24.54
N LEU A 158 5.79 -18.59 -25.02
CA LEU A 158 5.09 -19.42 -26.01
C LEU A 158 5.85 -19.44 -27.34
N ALA A 159 6.29 -18.29 -27.84
CA ALA A 159 7.07 -18.22 -29.08
C ALA A 159 8.38 -19.03 -29.03
N GLN A 160 9.10 -19.01 -27.90
CA GLN A 160 10.33 -19.78 -27.73
C GLN A 160 10.10 -21.31 -27.77
N ASN A 161 8.94 -21.79 -27.32
CA ASN A 161 8.59 -23.21 -27.34
C ASN A 161 8.17 -23.70 -28.76
N PHE A 162 7.71 -22.79 -29.62
CA PHE A 162 7.39 -23.15 -31.03
C PHE A 162 8.63 -23.22 -31.92
N VAL A 163 9.72 -22.52 -31.57
CA VAL A 163 10.98 -22.53 -32.36
C VAL A 163 11.86 -23.74 -32.04
N LYS A 164 11.61 -24.48 -30.93
CA LYS A 164 12.41 -25.65 -30.52
C LYS A 164 11.84 -27.00 -31.00
N LYS A 165 10.84 -27.02 -31.87
CA LYS A 165 10.33 -28.17 -32.57
C LYS A 165 10.70 -28.09 -34.06
#